data_46b8e8f4cbfd66d9cae4d994547946a4
#
_entry.id   46b8e8f4cbfd66d9cae4d994547946a4
#
_cell.length_a   1.000
_cell.length_b   1.000
_cell.length_c   1.000
_cell.angle_alpha   90.00
_cell.angle_beta   90.00
_cell.angle_gamma   90.00
#
_symmetry.space_group_name_H-M   'P 1'
#
loop_
_entity.id
_entity.type
_entity.pdbx_description
1 polymer ?
#
loop_
_entity_poly.entity_id
_entity_poly.type
_entity_poly.pdbx_seq_one_letter_code
_entity_poly.pdbx_strand_id
1 'polypeptide(L)'
;YRKEAGAVLAAASYSRIQRWSYTEKGWFFYELCAPEYPEVTEPIYSNAMMRVIPLKEEYVEITERFLEPIAYNGNNLFCTDWDKDHMQGIDYNGLFEYLYQVKTGDAFDKTRYENGIPGEEFENLMTACLPVSAEQLREYASYESGEERYDWISLGVGNRTLGELPGSIPEVVDLEENSDGTLTLTVDAVCESMADDEFLTHRLTVSLDGDGSVRYLSNQVEEEKKDALSEYVYRIQKK
;
A
#
# COMPACT_ATOMS: atom_id res chain seq x y z
N TYR A 1 -24.60 9.15 -10.92
CA TYR A 1 -23.80 8.74 -12.10
C TYR A 1 -23.66 9.87 -13.13
N ARG A 2 -24.72 10.26 -13.76
CA ARG A 2 -24.71 11.35 -14.75
C ARG A 2 -24.39 12.72 -14.16
N LYS A 3 -24.67 12.99 -12.88
CA LYS A 3 -24.38 14.28 -12.24
C LYS A 3 -22.91 14.46 -11.91
N GLU A 4 -22.22 13.42 -11.48
CA GLU A 4 -20.80 13.47 -11.13
C GLU A 4 -19.92 13.44 -12.38
N ALA A 5 -20.23 12.59 -13.35
CA ALA A 5 -19.62 12.67 -14.67
C ALA A 5 -19.88 14.02 -15.33
N GLY A 6 -21.05 14.63 -15.12
CA GLY A 6 -21.39 15.97 -15.56
C GLY A 6 -20.56 17.07 -14.88
N ALA A 7 -20.19 16.91 -13.61
CA ALA A 7 -19.32 17.84 -12.89
C ALA A 7 -17.86 17.78 -13.39
N VAL A 8 -17.36 16.57 -13.68
CA VAL A 8 -16.05 16.37 -14.30
C VAL A 8 -16.03 16.96 -15.72
N LEU A 9 -17.07 16.72 -16.50
CA LEU A 9 -17.20 17.31 -17.85
C LEU A 9 -17.37 18.84 -17.83
N ALA A 10 -18.01 19.41 -16.80
CA ALA A 10 -18.14 20.85 -16.63
C ALA A 10 -16.84 21.50 -16.16
N ALA A 11 -16.09 20.85 -15.26
CA ALA A 11 -14.75 21.29 -14.87
C ALA A 11 -13.75 21.22 -16.03
N ALA A 12 -13.98 20.29 -16.97
CA ALA A 12 -13.20 20.10 -18.19
C ALA A 12 -13.61 21.04 -19.33
N SER A 13 -14.38 22.09 -19.08
CA SER A 13 -14.78 23.06 -20.15
C SER A 13 -13.60 23.72 -20.84
N TYR A 14 -12.40 23.63 -20.27
CA TYR A 14 -11.13 24.12 -20.83
C TYR A 14 -10.17 22.99 -21.22
N SER A 15 -10.56 21.74 -21.05
CA SER A 15 -9.71 20.57 -21.28
C SER A 15 -10.45 19.53 -22.10
N ARG A 16 -9.75 18.85 -22.98
CA ARG A 16 -10.30 17.79 -23.79
C ARG A 16 -10.06 16.46 -23.10
N ILE A 17 -11.13 15.69 -22.84
CA ILE A 17 -10.98 14.29 -22.44
C ILE A 17 -10.48 13.51 -23.64
N GLN A 18 -9.28 12.97 -23.56
CA GLN A 18 -8.66 12.20 -24.63
C GLN A 18 -8.98 10.71 -24.50
N ARG A 19 -8.96 10.19 -23.30
CA ARG A 19 -9.27 8.79 -22.99
C ARG A 19 -10.03 8.70 -21.68
N TRP A 20 -10.94 7.75 -21.59
CA TRP A 20 -11.61 7.42 -20.35
C TRP A 20 -12.01 5.96 -20.35
N SER A 21 -12.11 5.39 -19.15
CA SER A 21 -12.68 4.07 -18.90
C SER A 21 -13.49 4.10 -17.61
N TYR A 22 -14.48 3.23 -17.52
CA TYR A 22 -15.32 3.05 -16.37
C TYR A 22 -15.38 1.56 -16.06
N THR A 23 -15.20 1.19 -14.79
CA THR A 23 -15.18 -0.19 -14.35
C THR A 23 -16.49 -0.57 -13.65
N GLU A 24 -16.82 -1.86 -13.62
CA GLU A 24 -18.02 -2.36 -12.93
C GLU A 24 -17.93 -2.16 -11.41
N LYS A 25 -16.74 -2.12 -10.85
CA LYS A 25 -16.48 -1.85 -9.42
C LYS A 25 -16.63 -0.37 -9.05
N GLY A 26 -16.86 0.51 -10.02
CA GLY A 26 -17.25 1.88 -9.79
C GLY A 26 -16.15 2.91 -9.83
N TRP A 27 -15.02 2.62 -10.46
CA TRP A 27 -13.98 3.58 -10.74
C TRP A 27 -14.14 4.19 -12.14
N PHE A 28 -13.85 5.49 -12.23
CA PHE A 28 -13.76 6.24 -13.47
C PHE A 28 -12.35 6.77 -13.64
N PHE A 29 -11.70 6.36 -14.72
CA PHE A 29 -10.36 6.81 -15.09
C PHE A 29 -10.46 7.71 -16.32
N TYR A 30 -9.74 8.83 -16.33
CA TYR A 30 -9.74 9.75 -17.45
C TYR A 30 -8.39 10.43 -17.65
N GLU A 31 -8.14 10.76 -18.91
CA GLU A 31 -6.97 11.52 -19.34
C GLU A 31 -7.45 12.84 -19.95
N LEU A 32 -7.00 13.95 -19.38
CA LEU A 32 -7.28 15.29 -19.83
C LEU A 32 -6.12 15.84 -20.65
N CYS A 33 -6.43 16.37 -21.82
CA CYS A 33 -5.51 17.19 -22.60
C CYS A 33 -5.85 18.66 -22.36
N ALA A 34 -4.90 19.45 -21.90
CA ALA A 34 -5.08 20.89 -21.82
C ALA A 34 -5.36 21.47 -23.21
N PRO A 35 -6.19 22.54 -23.32
CA PRO A 35 -6.39 23.22 -24.59
C PRO A 35 -5.02 23.63 -25.15
N GLU A 36 -4.86 23.41 -26.45
CA GLU A 36 -3.67 23.88 -27.19
C GLU A 36 -3.57 25.41 -27.04
N TYR A 37 -2.65 25.87 -26.23
CA TYR A 37 -2.19 27.25 -26.34
C TYR A 37 -1.32 27.33 -27.60
N PRO A 38 -1.54 28.29 -28.47
CA PRO A 38 -0.78 28.41 -29.75
C PRO A 38 0.73 28.51 -29.54
N GLU A 39 1.17 28.75 -28.33
CA GLU A 39 2.57 28.94 -27.90
C GLU A 39 3.20 27.67 -27.29
N VAL A 40 2.41 26.62 -26.99
CA VAL A 40 2.87 25.37 -26.39
C VAL A 40 2.94 24.30 -27.47
N THR A 41 4.14 23.83 -27.73
CA THR A 41 4.39 22.85 -28.82
C THR A 41 4.03 21.42 -28.40
N GLU A 42 3.81 21.16 -27.10
CA GLU A 42 3.39 19.85 -26.59
C GLU A 42 2.14 20.00 -25.71
N PRO A 43 1.14 19.12 -25.89
CA PRO A 43 -0.05 19.14 -25.04
C PRO A 43 0.31 18.75 -23.60
N ILE A 44 -0.24 19.47 -22.63
CA ILE A 44 -0.14 19.11 -21.23
C ILE A 44 -1.24 18.10 -20.93
N TYR A 45 -0.85 16.92 -20.49
CA TYR A 45 -1.76 15.85 -20.10
C TYR A 45 -1.88 15.77 -18.58
N SER A 46 -3.07 15.52 -18.08
CA SER A 46 -3.34 15.18 -16.68
C SER A 46 -4.26 13.98 -16.63
N ASN A 47 -3.87 13.00 -15.86
CA ASN A 47 -4.68 11.81 -15.58
C ASN A 47 -5.29 11.95 -14.19
N ALA A 48 -6.48 11.40 -14.04
CA ALA A 48 -7.09 11.25 -12.72
C ALA A 48 -8.02 10.05 -12.69
N MET A 49 -8.30 9.61 -11.47
CA MET A 49 -9.29 8.58 -11.18
C MET A 49 -10.29 9.13 -10.18
N MET A 50 -11.50 8.61 -10.21
CA MET A 50 -12.58 9.02 -9.32
C MET A 50 -13.47 7.82 -8.99
N ARG A 51 -13.69 7.60 -7.70
CA ARG A 51 -14.67 6.63 -7.23
C ARG A 51 -16.08 7.18 -7.44
N VAL A 52 -16.92 6.47 -8.20
CA VAL A 52 -18.28 6.90 -8.53
C VAL A 52 -19.36 5.98 -7.95
N ILE A 53 -19.01 4.74 -7.56
CA ILE A 53 -19.86 3.89 -6.72
C ILE A 53 -19.26 3.89 -5.33
N PRO A 54 -19.96 4.43 -4.31
CA PRO A 54 -19.42 4.47 -2.95
C PRO A 54 -19.31 3.05 -2.37
N LEU A 55 -18.24 2.83 -1.60
CA LEU A 55 -18.09 1.66 -0.75
C LEU A 55 -18.91 1.81 0.54
N LYS A 56 -19.00 0.73 1.31
CA LYS A 56 -19.52 0.79 2.69
C LYS A 56 -18.58 1.64 3.54
N GLU A 57 -19.15 2.46 4.42
CA GLU A 57 -18.38 3.36 5.32
C GLU A 57 -17.33 2.60 6.14
N GLU A 58 -17.69 1.42 6.65
CA GLU A 58 -16.77 0.53 7.38
C GLU A 58 -15.54 0.12 6.54
N TYR A 59 -15.72 -0.16 5.25
CA TYR A 59 -14.63 -0.53 4.35
C TYR A 59 -13.67 0.65 4.12
N VAL A 60 -14.24 1.83 3.96
CA VAL A 60 -13.47 3.07 3.80
C VAL A 60 -12.66 3.36 5.06
N GLU A 61 -13.27 3.26 6.25
CA GLU A 61 -12.60 3.49 7.53
C GLU A 61 -11.41 2.52 7.75
N ILE A 62 -11.61 1.23 7.46
CA ILE A 62 -10.54 0.23 7.57
C ILE A 62 -9.42 0.54 6.55
N THR A 63 -9.77 0.86 5.32
CA THR A 63 -8.81 1.22 4.27
C THR A 63 -7.95 2.40 4.68
N GLU A 64 -8.56 3.55 4.98
CA GLU A 64 -7.86 4.80 5.32
C GLU A 64 -6.96 4.66 6.55
N ARG A 65 -7.43 3.92 7.55
CA ARG A 65 -6.73 3.82 8.82
C ARG A 65 -5.60 2.80 8.83
N PHE A 66 -5.77 1.66 8.18
CA PHE A 66 -4.88 0.51 8.34
C PHE A 66 -4.16 0.07 7.06
N LEU A 67 -4.70 0.37 5.89
CA LEU A 67 -4.11 -0.09 4.64
C LEU A 67 -3.41 1.03 3.87
N GLU A 68 -4.01 2.19 3.72
CA GLU A 68 -3.41 3.31 2.99
C GLU A 68 -2.04 3.76 3.51
N PRO A 69 -1.78 3.81 4.84
CA PRO A 69 -0.47 4.20 5.32
C PRO A 69 0.65 3.23 4.92
N ILE A 70 0.33 1.95 4.68
CA ILE A 70 1.26 0.93 4.22
C ILE A 70 1.29 0.91 2.69
N ALA A 71 0.14 0.86 2.05
CA ALA A 71 -0.06 0.78 0.61
C ALA A 71 0.88 -0.24 -0.08
N TYR A 72 1.36 0.09 -1.28
CA TYR A 72 2.16 -0.82 -2.11
C TYR A 72 3.54 -0.23 -2.46
N ASN A 73 4.02 0.74 -1.69
CA ASN A 73 5.28 1.43 -1.98
C ASN A 73 6.32 1.18 -0.88
N GLY A 74 7.52 0.81 -1.26
CA GLY A 74 8.65 0.70 -0.35
C GLY A 74 8.63 -0.48 0.61
N ASN A 75 7.65 -1.37 0.46
CA ASN A 75 7.47 -2.62 1.20
C ASN A 75 6.71 -3.63 0.36
N ASN A 76 6.67 -4.89 0.77
CA ASN A 76 6.00 -5.97 0.06
C ASN A 76 4.91 -6.67 0.89
N LEU A 77 4.43 -6.07 1.97
CA LEU A 77 3.49 -6.70 2.89
C LEU A 77 2.23 -7.21 2.19
N PHE A 78 1.68 -6.42 1.26
CA PHE A 78 0.46 -6.74 0.53
C PHE A 78 0.69 -7.40 -0.84
N CYS A 79 1.95 -7.45 -1.31
CA CYS A 79 2.32 -8.00 -2.61
C CYS A 79 2.88 -9.43 -2.53
N THR A 80 2.94 -10.05 -1.36
CA THR A 80 3.50 -11.39 -1.17
C THR A 80 2.62 -12.24 -0.27
N ASP A 81 2.67 -13.56 -0.47
CA ASP A 81 2.01 -14.50 0.43
C ASP A 81 2.82 -14.67 1.69
N TRP A 82 2.16 -14.59 2.83
CA TRP A 82 2.77 -14.87 4.12
C TRP A 82 1.71 -15.23 5.18
N ASP A 83 2.12 -16.02 6.15
CA ASP A 83 1.41 -16.36 7.35
C ASP A 83 2.41 -16.53 8.52
N LYS A 84 1.93 -16.89 9.70
CA LYS A 84 2.78 -17.06 10.90
C LYS A 84 3.94 -18.07 10.71
N ASP A 85 3.84 -19.00 9.77
CA ASP A 85 4.83 -20.05 9.53
C ASP A 85 5.75 -19.68 8.33
N HIS A 86 5.41 -18.67 7.53
CA HIS A 86 6.10 -18.22 6.32
C HIS A 86 6.33 -16.72 6.30
N MET A 87 7.14 -16.24 7.26
CA MET A 87 7.39 -14.80 7.48
C MET A 87 8.70 -14.29 6.85
N GLN A 88 9.58 -15.16 6.36
CA GLN A 88 10.95 -14.82 5.95
C GLN A 88 11.05 -13.96 4.67
N GLY A 89 9.96 -13.87 3.91
CA GLY A 89 9.90 -13.11 2.64
C GLY A 89 9.56 -11.63 2.79
N ILE A 90 9.21 -11.16 4.00
CA ILE A 90 8.79 -9.78 4.23
C ILE A 90 10.02 -8.85 4.30
N ASP A 91 9.89 -7.66 3.71
CA ASP A 91 10.87 -6.57 3.85
C ASP A 91 10.61 -5.78 5.13
N TYR A 92 11.04 -6.34 6.26
CA TYR A 92 10.84 -5.72 7.59
C TYR A 92 11.52 -4.35 7.71
N ASN A 93 12.73 -4.21 7.14
CA ASN A 93 13.47 -2.96 7.22
C ASN A 93 12.75 -1.85 6.42
N GLY A 94 12.18 -2.18 5.27
CA GLY A 94 11.36 -1.27 4.47
C GLY A 94 10.00 -0.99 5.10
N LEU A 95 9.41 -1.98 5.79
CA LEU A 95 8.06 -1.90 6.36
C LEU A 95 7.97 -1.02 7.61
N PHE A 96 9.08 -0.82 8.37
CA PHE A 96 9.07 -0.16 9.67
C PHE A 96 8.42 1.23 9.65
N GLU A 97 8.79 2.10 8.70
CA GLU A 97 8.28 3.47 8.62
C GLU A 97 6.75 3.53 8.43
N TYR A 98 6.19 2.55 7.73
CA TYR A 98 4.76 2.45 7.46
C TYR A 98 3.97 1.95 8.68
N LEU A 99 4.46 0.88 9.33
CA LEU A 99 3.86 0.37 10.56
C LEU A 99 3.95 1.38 11.71
N TYR A 100 5.01 2.19 11.75
CA TYR A 100 5.13 3.29 12.70
C TYR A 100 3.95 4.27 12.54
N GLN A 101 3.63 4.69 11.32
CA GLN A 101 2.50 5.58 11.04
C GLN A 101 1.16 4.95 11.43
N VAL A 102 0.94 3.67 11.09
CA VAL A 102 -0.28 2.94 11.49
C VAL A 102 -0.42 2.90 13.02
N LYS A 103 0.66 2.61 13.74
CA LYS A 103 0.61 2.41 15.20
C LYS A 103 0.48 3.70 15.98
N THR A 104 1.13 4.79 15.52
CA THR A 104 1.20 6.06 16.26
C THR A 104 0.24 7.12 15.73
N GLY A 105 -0.16 7.04 14.46
CA GLY A 105 -0.85 8.10 13.75
C GLY A 105 0.03 9.31 13.41
N ASP A 106 1.32 9.27 13.75
CA ASP A 106 2.27 10.35 13.54
C ASP A 106 3.09 10.15 12.25
N ALA A 107 3.52 11.25 11.64
CA ALA A 107 4.46 11.20 10.53
C ALA A 107 5.82 10.66 10.99
N PHE A 108 6.40 9.78 10.16
CA PHE A 108 7.70 9.19 10.46
C PHE A 108 8.84 10.20 10.31
N ASP A 109 9.58 10.44 11.41
CA ASP A 109 10.76 11.33 11.39
C ASP A 109 12.01 10.59 10.91
N LYS A 110 12.31 10.75 9.64
CA LYS A 110 13.46 10.10 8.98
C LYS A 110 14.81 10.48 9.58
N THR A 111 14.92 11.68 10.17
CA THR A 111 16.19 12.17 10.73
C THR A 111 16.59 11.44 12.01
N ARG A 112 15.63 10.90 12.73
CA ARG A 112 15.84 10.11 13.94
C ARG A 112 16.56 8.78 13.68
N TYR A 113 16.44 8.25 12.47
CA TYR A 113 16.88 6.90 12.12
C TYR A 113 17.99 6.85 11.05
N GLU A 114 18.69 7.97 10.81
CA GLU A 114 19.81 8.03 9.86
C GLU A 114 20.94 7.01 10.14
N ASN A 115 21.08 6.58 11.40
CA ASN A 115 22.04 5.58 11.83
C ASN A 115 21.41 4.20 12.12
N GLY A 116 20.26 3.91 11.51
CA GLY A 116 19.50 2.68 11.78
C GLY A 116 18.54 2.80 12.98
N ILE A 117 17.69 1.81 13.14
CA ILE A 117 16.63 1.76 14.14
C ILE A 117 17.12 0.96 15.35
N PRO A 118 16.99 1.47 16.61
CA PRO A 118 17.31 0.71 17.80
C PRO A 118 16.56 -0.63 17.86
N GLY A 119 17.26 -1.71 18.22
CA GLY A 119 16.73 -3.07 18.19
C GLY A 119 15.44 -3.24 18.96
N GLU A 120 15.40 -2.73 20.20
CA GLU A 120 14.21 -2.81 21.06
C GLU A 120 13.00 -2.08 20.42
N GLU A 121 13.20 -0.90 19.83
CA GLU A 121 12.14 -0.13 19.19
C GLU A 121 11.58 -0.85 17.96
N PHE A 122 12.47 -1.40 17.13
CA PHE A 122 12.09 -2.16 15.95
C PHE A 122 11.32 -3.43 16.32
N GLU A 123 11.86 -4.23 17.22
CA GLU A 123 11.26 -5.49 17.68
C GLU A 123 9.91 -5.26 18.34
N ASN A 124 9.77 -4.26 19.20
CA ASN A 124 8.50 -3.92 19.85
C ASN A 124 7.41 -3.54 18.84
N LEU A 125 7.74 -2.74 17.82
CA LEU A 125 6.77 -2.37 16.78
C LEU A 125 6.37 -3.58 15.94
N MET A 126 7.36 -4.33 15.43
CA MET A 126 7.11 -5.45 14.53
C MET A 126 6.31 -6.57 15.21
N THR A 127 6.66 -6.95 16.44
CA THR A 127 5.95 -8.00 17.18
C THR A 127 4.54 -7.58 17.61
N ALA A 128 4.30 -6.28 17.80
CA ALA A 128 2.96 -5.76 18.05
C ALA A 128 2.07 -5.84 16.81
N CYS A 129 2.63 -5.61 15.62
CA CYS A 129 1.84 -5.52 14.38
C CYS A 129 1.78 -6.85 13.60
N LEU A 130 2.76 -7.76 13.78
CA LEU A 130 2.91 -8.99 12.99
C LEU A 130 3.10 -10.22 13.88
N PRO A 131 2.76 -11.44 13.42
CA PRO A 131 2.96 -12.69 14.17
C PRO A 131 4.42 -13.20 14.04
N VAL A 132 5.39 -12.37 14.41
CA VAL A 132 6.83 -12.65 14.32
C VAL A 132 7.49 -12.46 15.69
N SER A 133 8.53 -13.24 16.02
CA SER A 133 9.31 -13.06 17.24
C SER A 133 10.54 -12.17 17.00
N ALA A 134 11.13 -11.66 18.09
CA ALA A 134 12.37 -10.90 18.03
C ALA A 134 13.53 -11.72 17.45
N GLU A 135 13.60 -13.03 17.78
CA GLU A 135 14.62 -13.93 17.25
C GLU A 135 14.47 -14.08 15.72
N GLN A 136 13.24 -14.26 15.24
CA GLN A 136 12.96 -14.33 13.81
C GLN A 136 13.28 -13.02 13.10
N LEU A 137 13.00 -11.86 13.71
CA LEU A 137 13.36 -10.55 13.13
C LEU A 137 14.86 -10.39 12.96
N ARG A 138 15.67 -10.83 13.94
CA ARG A 138 17.15 -10.81 13.85
C ARG A 138 17.69 -11.71 12.75
N GLU A 139 16.94 -12.78 12.37
CA GLU A 139 17.29 -13.67 11.29
C GLU A 139 16.80 -13.15 9.94
N TYR A 140 15.57 -12.58 9.89
CA TYR A 140 14.90 -12.25 8.63
C TYR A 140 15.19 -10.84 8.12
N ALA A 141 15.50 -9.89 9.01
CA ALA A 141 15.82 -8.52 8.66
C ALA A 141 17.34 -8.27 8.68
N SER A 142 17.78 -7.12 8.14
CA SER A 142 19.17 -6.70 8.26
C SER A 142 19.43 -6.12 9.64
N TYR A 143 20.09 -6.91 10.50
CA TYR A 143 20.37 -6.61 11.91
C TYR A 143 21.88 -6.59 12.15
N GLU A 144 22.37 -5.53 12.81
CA GLU A 144 23.76 -5.37 13.25
C GLU A 144 23.89 -5.67 14.74
N SER A 145 24.34 -6.90 15.06
CA SER A 145 24.39 -7.40 16.44
C SER A 145 25.36 -6.63 17.34
N GLY A 146 26.43 -6.07 16.77
CA GLY A 146 27.43 -5.29 17.52
C GLY A 146 26.91 -3.92 17.98
N GLU A 147 25.93 -3.38 17.29
CA GLU A 147 25.32 -2.08 17.58
C GLU A 147 23.88 -2.23 18.13
N GLU A 148 23.34 -3.43 18.13
CA GLU A 148 21.97 -3.75 18.53
C GLU A 148 20.95 -2.90 17.74
N ARG A 149 21.14 -2.80 16.41
CA ARG A 149 20.32 -1.97 15.51
C ARG A 149 19.93 -2.73 14.27
N TYR A 150 18.79 -2.32 13.70
CA TYR A 150 18.35 -2.72 12.36
C TYR A 150 18.75 -1.64 11.36
N ASP A 151 19.25 -2.05 10.20
CA ASP A 151 19.56 -1.14 9.12
C ASP A 151 18.29 -0.46 8.62
N TRP A 152 18.37 0.84 8.35
CA TRP A 152 17.30 1.57 7.72
C TRP A 152 17.87 2.67 6.82
N ILE A 153 17.30 2.84 5.65
CA ILE A 153 17.60 3.94 4.73
C ILE A 153 16.30 4.52 4.17
N SER A 154 16.27 5.84 4.00
CA SER A 154 15.12 6.51 3.42
C SER A 154 14.88 6.05 1.98
N LEU A 155 13.63 5.76 1.61
CA LEU A 155 13.27 5.50 0.21
C LEU A 155 13.57 6.74 -0.65
N GLY A 156 14.20 6.54 -1.80
CA GLY A 156 14.56 7.61 -2.72
C GLY A 156 15.00 7.07 -4.07
N VAL A 157 15.42 7.97 -4.97
CA VAL A 157 15.79 7.62 -6.35
C VAL A 157 16.91 6.57 -6.44
N GLY A 158 17.86 6.58 -5.50
CA GLY A 158 19.01 5.67 -5.49
C GLY A 158 18.76 4.33 -4.79
N ASN A 159 17.65 4.17 -4.10
CA ASN A 159 17.33 3.00 -3.28
C ASN A 159 15.86 2.63 -3.33
N ARG A 160 15.22 2.86 -4.48
CA ARG A 160 13.83 2.49 -4.72
C ARG A 160 13.71 0.98 -4.83
N THR A 161 12.70 0.41 -4.16
CA THR A 161 12.35 -1.00 -4.30
C THR A 161 11.75 -1.25 -5.70
N LEU A 162 11.86 -2.50 -6.15
CA LEU A 162 11.21 -2.99 -7.36
C LEU A 162 10.21 -4.08 -6.96
N GLY A 163 9.24 -4.36 -7.82
CA GLY A 163 8.17 -5.34 -7.53
C GLY A 163 7.03 -4.80 -6.69
N GLU A 164 7.06 -3.50 -6.41
CA GLU A 164 5.95 -2.76 -5.80
C GLU A 164 4.98 -2.23 -6.86
N LEU A 165 3.80 -1.79 -6.43
CA LEU A 165 2.77 -1.19 -7.30
C LEU A 165 2.70 0.33 -7.07
N PRO A 166 3.65 1.13 -7.59
CA PRO A 166 3.71 2.55 -7.31
C PRO A 166 2.48 3.28 -7.84
N GLY A 167 1.89 4.14 -7.01
CA GLY A 167 0.68 4.89 -7.37
C GLY A 167 -0.60 4.07 -7.28
N SER A 168 -0.53 2.82 -6.82
CA SER A 168 -1.73 2.05 -6.50
C SER A 168 -2.19 2.34 -5.08
N ILE A 169 -3.51 2.37 -4.89
CA ILE A 169 -4.15 2.51 -3.58
C ILE A 169 -4.85 1.21 -3.20
N PRO A 170 -4.79 0.79 -1.94
CA PRO A 170 -5.59 -0.33 -1.44
C PRO A 170 -7.05 0.09 -1.29
N GLU A 171 -7.97 -0.80 -1.57
CA GLU A 171 -9.39 -0.61 -1.37
C GLU A 171 -10.01 -1.89 -0.82
N VAL A 172 -10.57 -1.86 0.39
CA VAL A 172 -11.33 -2.98 0.94
C VAL A 172 -12.65 -3.06 0.18
N VAL A 173 -12.89 -4.18 -0.50
CA VAL A 173 -14.10 -4.42 -1.31
C VAL A 173 -15.04 -5.45 -0.70
N ASP A 174 -14.52 -6.31 0.20
CA ASP A 174 -15.30 -7.25 0.99
C ASP A 174 -14.67 -7.53 2.35
N LEU A 175 -15.49 -7.92 3.33
CA LEU A 175 -15.08 -8.21 4.70
C LEU A 175 -15.86 -9.41 5.23
N GLU A 176 -15.12 -10.39 5.75
CA GLU A 176 -15.64 -11.59 6.39
C GLU A 176 -15.16 -11.66 7.84
N GLU A 177 -16.09 -11.78 8.80
CA GLU A 177 -15.77 -12.03 10.20
C GLU A 177 -15.55 -13.53 10.44
N ASN A 178 -14.38 -13.90 10.92
CA ASN A 178 -14.01 -15.28 11.20
C ASN A 178 -14.53 -15.73 12.57
N SER A 179 -14.68 -17.04 12.75
CA SER A 179 -15.19 -17.64 13.99
C SER A 179 -14.33 -17.38 15.22
N ASP A 180 -13.08 -16.97 15.06
CA ASP A 180 -12.12 -16.63 16.11
C ASP A 180 -12.08 -15.12 16.41
N GLY A 181 -12.95 -14.33 15.75
CA GLY A 181 -13.04 -12.89 15.92
C GLY A 181 -12.03 -12.08 15.08
N THR A 182 -11.25 -12.74 14.23
CA THR A 182 -10.42 -12.04 13.23
C THR A 182 -11.24 -11.65 12.02
N LEU A 183 -10.74 -10.73 11.21
CA LEU A 183 -11.36 -10.30 9.97
C LEU A 183 -10.53 -10.74 8.77
N THR A 184 -11.17 -11.26 7.74
CA THR A 184 -10.56 -11.45 6.43
C THR A 184 -11.08 -10.38 5.48
N LEU A 185 -10.18 -9.54 5.00
CA LEU A 185 -10.46 -8.44 4.08
C LEU A 185 -10.11 -8.89 2.66
N THR A 186 -11.01 -8.69 1.70
CA THR A 186 -10.65 -8.74 0.29
C THR A 186 -10.27 -7.33 -0.13
N VAL A 187 -9.05 -7.16 -0.62
CA VAL A 187 -8.46 -5.85 -0.93
C VAL A 187 -8.05 -5.83 -2.39
N ASP A 188 -8.52 -4.83 -3.11
CA ASP A 188 -8.09 -4.53 -4.48
C ASP A 188 -7.04 -3.42 -4.48
N ALA A 189 -6.01 -3.58 -5.29
CA ALA A 189 -5.08 -2.50 -5.61
C ALA A 189 -5.60 -1.74 -6.84
N VAL A 190 -6.08 -0.53 -6.62
CA VAL A 190 -6.54 0.36 -7.69
C VAL A 190 -5.35 1.10 -8.27
N CYS A 191 -5.05 0.86 -9.55
CA CYS A 191 -3.88 1.40 -10.23
C CYS A 191 -4.27 2.45 -11.27
N GLU A 192 -4.04 3.74 -10.99
CA GLU A 192 -4.35 4.84 -11.90
C GLU A 192 -3.62 4.73 -13.24
N SER A 193 -2.33 4.44 -13.20
CA SER A 193 -1.48 4.38 -14.39
C SER A 193 -1.89 3.30 -15.40
N MET A 194 -2.51 2.24 -14.92
CA MET A 194 -3.02 1.13 -15.72
C MET A 194 -4.51 1.29 -16.05
N ALA A 195 -5.20 2.24 -15.42
CA ALA A 195 -6.64 2.40 -15.46
C ALA A 195 -7.38 1.09 -15.10
N ASP A 196 -6.92 0.47 -14.02
CA ASP A 196 -7.38 -0.82 -13.53
C ASP A 196 -7.71 -0.72 -12.03
N ASP A 197 -8.92 -1.06 -11.65
CA ASP A 197 -9.39 -1.03 -10.25
C ASP A 197 -9.24 -2.38 -9.54
N GLU A 198 -8.63 -3.35 -10.20
CA GLU A 198 -8.41 -4.71 -9.72
C GLU A 198 -7.04 -5.24 -10.21
N PHE A 199 -6.04 -4.35 -10.25
CA PHE A 199 -4.71 -4.72 -10.75
C PHE A 199 -4.09 -5.85 -9.93
N LEU A 200 -4.24 -5.79 -8.61
CA LEU A 200 -3.92 -6.86 -7.68
C LEU A 200 -5.11 -7.07 -6.74
N THR A 201 -5.48 -8.31 -6.47
CA THR A 201 -6.42 -8.67 -5.42
C THR A 201 -5.72 -9.57 -4.41
N HIS A 202 -5.87 -9.27 -3.12
CA HIS A 202 -5.33 -10.10 -2.05
C HIS A 202 -6.31 -10.23 -0.89
N ARG A 203 -6.15 -11.31 -0.11
CA ARG A 203 -6.91 -11.59 1.11
C ARG A 203 -6.02 -11.35 2.32
N LEU A 204 -6.34 -10.33 3.09
CA LEU A 204 -5.59 -9.92 4.26
C LEU A 204 -6.37 -10.31 5.53
N THR A 205 -5.78 -11.15 6.39
CA THR A 205 -6.38 -11.46 7.69
C THR A 205 -5.79 -10.54 8.75
N VAL A 206 -6.67 -9.88 9.51
CA VAL A 206 -6.29 -8.96 10.58
C VAL A 206 -7.04 -9.26 11.88
N SER A 207 -6.46 -8.86 13.01
CA SER A 207 -7.15 -8.70 14.29
C SER A 207 -7.23 -7.22 14.63
N LEU A 208 -8.41 -6.78 15.05
CA LEU A 208 -8.62 -5.43 15.57
C LEU A 208 -8.79 -5.50 17.07
N ASP A 209 -7.89 -4.88 17.82
CA ASP A 209 -7.96 -4.84 19.26
C ASP A 209 -8.96 -3.78 19.74
N GLY A 210 -9.49 -3.96 20.95
CA GLY A 210 -10.47 -3.04 21.54
C GLY A 210 -9.95 -1.61 21.78
N ASP A 211 -8.64 -1.40 21.77
CA ASP A 211 -8.00 -0.08 21.80
C ASP A 211 -7.90 0.57 20.41
N GLY A 212 -8.37 -0.14 19.38
CA GLY A 212 -8.35 0.31 17.99
C GLY A 212 -7.01 0.10 17.29
N SER A 213 -6.11 -0.71 17.84
CA SER A 213 -4.91 -1.14 17.12
C SER A 213 -5.20 -2.33 16.18
N VAL A 214 -4.40 -2.44 15.12
CA VAL A 214 -4.47 -3.54 14.16
C VAL A 214 -3.26 -4.46 14.30
N ARG A 215 -3.48 -5.75 14.11
CA ARG A 215 -2.44 -6.75 13.91
C ARG A 215 -2.69 -7.50 12.62
N TYR A 216 -1.74 -7.51 11.72
CA TYR A 216 -1.79 -8.26 10.46
C TYR A 216 -1.36 -9.70 10.74
N LEU A 217 -2.14 -10.68 10.29
CA LEU A 217 -1.96 -12.09 10.64
C LEU A 217 -1.53 -12.95 9.45
N SER A 218 -2.02 -12.65 8.26
CA SER A 218 -1.63 -13.32 7.02
C SER A 218 -2.05 -12.48 5.81
N ASN A 219 -1.39 -12.70 4.69
CA ASN A 219 -1.78 -12.17 3.39
C ASN A 219 -1.66 -13.25 2.31
N GLN A 220 -2.62 -13.31 1.42
CA GLN A 220 -2.62 -14.20 0.27
C GLN A 220 -3.02 -13.45 -0.98
N VAL A 221 -2.12 -13.36 -1.93
CA VAL A 221 -2.36 -12.77 -3.26
C VAL A 221 -3.11 -13.78 -4.12
N GLU A 222 -4.10 -13.35 -4.88
CA GLU A 222 -4.78 -14.20 -5.84
C GLU A 222 -3.82 -14.75 -6.89
N GLU A 223 -3.86 -16.06 -7.14
CA GLU A 223 -2.90 -16.76 -8.00
C GLU A 223 -2.84 -16.17 -9.42
N GLU A 224 -4.00 -15.81 -9.96
CA GLU A 224 -4.13 -15.22 -11.30
C GLU A 224 -3.50 -13.84 -11.44
N LYS A 225 -3.30 -13.15 -10.32
CA LYS A 225 -2.72 -11.79 -10.26
C LYS A 225 -1.21 -11.81 -10.00
N LYS A 226 -0.64 -12.91 -9.54
CA LYS A 226 0.80 -13.03 -9.22
C LYS A 226 1.71 -12.82 -10.43
N ASP A 227 1.30 -13.25 -11.61
CA ASP A 227 2.07 -13.07 -12.84
C ASP A 227 2.24 -11.59 -13.24
N ALA A 228 1.38 -10.70 -12.73
CA ALA A 228 1.50 -9.26 -12.95
C ALA A 228 2.56 -8.60 -12.05
N LEU A 229 2.97 -9.27 -10.96
CA LEU A 229 3.98 -8.76 -10.05
C LEU A 229 5.39 -9.05 -10.56
N SER A 230 6.23 -8.03 -10.56
CA SER A 230 7.67 -8.23 -10.76
C SER A 230 8.31 -8.81 -9.51
N GLU A 231 9.47 -9.44 -9.66
CA GLU A 231 10.28 -9.89 -8.51
C GLU A 231 10.61 -8.69 -7.61
N TYR A 232 10.32 -8.84 -6.31
CA TYR A 232 10.56 -7.78 -5.33
C TYR A 232 12.06 -7.64 -5.03
N VAL A 233 12.58 -6.44 -5.12
CA VAL A 233 13.96 -6.10 -4.79
C VAL A 233 14.00 -5.31 -3.49
N TYR A 234 14.57 -5.92 -2.46
CA TYR A 234 14.66 -5.31 -1.13
C TYR A 234 15.49 -4.03 -1.16
N ARG A 235 15.00 -2.99 -0.49
CA ARG A 235 15.71 -1.72 -0.31
C ARG A 235 17.03 -1.89 0.46
N ILE A 236 17.03 -2.80 1.42
CA ILE A 236 18.20 -3.16 2.21
C ILE A 236 18.45 -4.66 2.03
N GLN A 237 19.60 -5.01 1.52
CA GLN A 237 20.01 -6.41 1.37
C GLN A 237 20.33 -7.02 2.74
N LYS A 238 19.84 -8.22 2.99
CA LYS A 238 20.22 -9.00 4.18
C LYS A 238 21.71 -9.23 4.20
N LYS A 239 22.34 -9.06 5.35
CA LYS A 239 23.77 -9.34 5.55
C LYS A 239 24.03 -10.82 5.78
#